data_9c33d104eabad95722b89ae307a41899
#
_entry.id   9c33d104eabad95722b89ae307a41899
#
_cell.length_a   1.000
_cell.length_b   1.000
_cell.length_c   1.000
_cell.angle_alpha   90.00
_cell.angle_beta   90.00
_cell.angle_gamma   90.00
#
_symmetry.space_group_name_H-M   'P 1'
#
loop_
_entity.id
_entity.type
_entity.pdbx_description
1 polymer ?
#
loop_
_entity_poly.entity_id
_entity_poly.type
_entity_poly.pdbx_seq_one_letter_code
_entity_poly.pdbx_strand_id
1 'polypeptide(L)'
;MTAARPTRSVLYIPGSKERALEKATGLACDAIIFDLEDAVAVEEKVNARAILIKALREADFGARMRIVRINGLDSDLGGEDALAMAAALKDGVKIDAVLIPKVSTKSDLDAVANLIPAVPLWAMMETALGMLNAADIAAHPRLEGMVMGTNDLAKELQCRFRADRLPLQTGLGLCLLAAKAFGKIIVDGVYNAFKDDAGLKAECDQGRDMGFDGKTLIHPAQLEIANAAFAPSEAEIDLARRQIAAFDAAQAAGQGVAVVDGKIVENLHIVTARQVLAKAEAIAALAS
;
A
#
# COMPACT_ATOMS: atom_id res chain seq x y z
N MET A 1 0.51 -12.86 16.00
CA MET A 1 0.64 -11.92 14.88
C MET A 1 -0.78 -11.64 14.42
N THR A 2 -1.26 -10.40 14.57
CA THR A 2 -2.52 -9.98 13.95
C THR A 2 -2.35 -10.15 12.44
N ALA A 3 -3.29 -10.83 11.78
CA ALA A 3 -3.29 -10.97 10.32
C ALA A 3 -3.18 -9.56 9.71
N ALA A 4 -2.12 -9.32 8.94
CA ALA A 4 -1.94 -8.03 8.28
C ALA A 4 -3.13 -7.82 7.34
N ARG A 5 -3.75 -6.64 7.40
CA ARG A 5 -4.81 -6.26 6.45
C ARG A 5 -4.27 -6.41 5.02
N PRO A 6 -5.03 -6.99 4.08
CA PRO A 6 -4.61 -7.02 2.68
C PRO A 6 -4.51 -5.59 2.12
N THR A 7 -3.57 -5.39 1.20
CA THR A 7 -3.36 -4.12 0.50
C THR A 7 -3.15 -4.36 -1.01
N ARG A 8 -3.88 -5.35 -1.56
CA ARG A 8 -3.78 -5.73 -2.99
C ARG A 8 -4.10 -4.56 -3.92
N SER A 9 -5.14 -3.81 -3.58
CA SER A 9 -5.63 -2.66 -4.32
C SER A 9 -5.80 -1.46 -3.39
N VAL A 10 -5.09 -0.38 -3.69
CA VAL A 10 -5.11 0.88 -2.94
C VAL A 10 -5.56 1.98 -3.90
N LEU A 11 -6.83 2.38 -3.80
CA LEU A 11 -7.47 3.25 -4.79
C LEU A 11 -7.39 4.72 -4.37
N TYR A 12 -6.89 5.58 -5.25
CA TYR A 12 -6.97 7.03 -5.06
C TYR A 12 -8.37 7.56 -5.31
N ILE A 13 -8.88 8.37 -4.38
CA ILE A 13 -10.15 9.08 -4.49
C ILE A 13 -9.91 10.56 -4.15
N PRO A 14 -10.18 11.50 -5.09
CA PRO A 14 -10.03 12.93 -4.81
C PRO A 14 -10.92 13.39 -3.65
N GLY A 15 -10.33 14.05 -2.65
CA GLY A 15 -11.05 14.54 -1.48
C GLY A 15 -12.09 15.64 -1.78
N SER A 16 -11.98 16.30 -2.95
CA SER A 16 -12.90 17.33 -3.40
C SER A 16 -14.18 16.81 -4.08
N LYS A 17 -14.29 15.50 -4.36
CA LYS A 17 -15.35 14.93 -5.21
C LYS A 17 -16.35 14.11 -4.38
N GLU A 18 -17.38 14.74 -3.80
CA GLU A 18 -18.39 14.09 -2.94
C GLU A 18 -18.96 12.80 -3.55
N ARG A 19 -19.32 12.81 -4.86
CA ARG A 19 -19.81 11.60 -5.54
C ARG A 19 -18.79 10.47 -5.61
N ALA A 20 -17.50 10.78 -5.70
CA ALA A 20 -16.44 9.77 -5.72
C ALA A 20 -16.25 9.18 -4.31
N LEU A 21 -16.30 10.02 -3.29
CA LEU A 21 -16.26 9.61 -1.88
C LEU A 21 -17.44 8.68 -1.54
N GLU A 22 -18.67 9.05 -1.94
CA GLU A 22 -19.86 8.22 -1.75
C GLU A 22 -19.73 6.86 -2.46
N LYS A 23 -19.33 6.85 -3.75
CA LYS A 23 -19.13 5.61 -4.50
C LYS A 23 -18.07 4.71 -3.91
N ALA A 24 -17.04 5.29 -3.30
CA ALA A 24 -15.92 4.54 -2.72
C ALA A 24 -16.34 3.60 -1.58
N THR A 25 -17.46 3.87 -0.91
CA THR A 25 -18.03 3.01 0.14
C THR A 25 -18.40 1.61 -0.37
N GLY A 26 -18.78 1.48 -1.65
CA GLY A 26 -19.17 0.22 -2.27
C GLY A 26 -18.11 -0.45 -3.14
N LEU A 27 -16.90 0.12 -3.28
CA LEU A 27 -15.87 -0.44 -4.16
C LEU A 27 -15.13 -1.60 -3.49
N ALA A 28 -14.78 -2.62 -4.27
CA ALA A 28 -14.06 -3.80 -3.81
C ALA A 28 -12.54 -3.58 -3.74
N CYS A 29 -12.11 -2.47 -3.08
CA CYS A 29 -10.70 -2.21 -2.81
C CYS A 29 -10.34 -2.55 -1.36
N ASP A 30 -9.08 -2.89 -1.12
CA ASP A 30 -8.56 -3.18 0.22
C ASP A 30 -8.31 -1.88 1.02
N ALA A 31 -7.86 -0.83 0.32
CA ALA A 31 -7.61 0.48 0.91
C ALA A 31 -8.02 1.62 -0.04
N ILE A 32 -8.29 2.78 0.55
CA ILE A 32 -8.57 4.03 -0.17
C ILE A 32 -7.55 5.06 0.28
N ILE A 33 -6.88 5.71 -0.68
CA ILE A 33 -6.14 6.93 -0.45
C ILE A 33 -7.05 8.11 -0.80
N PHE A 34 -7.56 8.77 0.22
CA PHE A 34 -8.28 10.03 0.10
C PHE A 34 -7.28 11.15 -0.13
N ASP A 35 -7.31 11.71 -1.32
CA ASP A 35 -6.27 12.60 -1.79
C ASP A 35 -6.62 14.07 -1.62
N LEU A 36 -5.79 14.81 -0.90
CA LEU A 36 -5.84 16.28 -0.76
C LEU A 36 -4.74 16.99 -1.55
N GLU A 37 -3.85 16.22 -2.20
CA GLU A 37 -2.67 16.76 -2.90
C GLU A 37 -2.91 16.89 -4.41
N ASP A 38 -2.31 16.05 -5.24
CA ASP A 38 -2.27 16.21 -6.71
C ASP A 38 -3.63 16.08 -7.40
N ALA A 39 -4.55 15.28 -6.86
CA ALA A 39 -5.88 15.12 -7.45
C ALA A 39 -6.84 16.28 -7.15
N VAL A 40 -6.39 17.32 -6.44
CA VAL A 40 -7.19 18.48 -6.03
C VAL A 40 -6.57 19.78 -6.54
N ALA A 41 -7.33 20.57 -7.27
CA ALA A 41 -6.89 21.90 -7.71
C ALA A 41 -6.55 22.79 -6.52
N VAL A 42 -5.55 23.66 -6.66
CA VAL A 42 -5.02 24.48 -5.56
C VAL A 42 -6.12 25.28 -4.87
N GLU A 43 -7.02 25.87 -5.64
CA GLU A 43 -8.13 26.70 -5.15
C GLU A 43 -9.18 25.88 -4.38
N GLU A 44 -9.25 24.58 -4.62
CA GLU A 44 -10.22 23.67 -3.98
C GLU A 44 -9.65 23.00 -2.72
N LYS A 45 -8.35 23.06 -2.44
CA LYS A 45 -7.71 22.25 -1.38
C LYS A 45 -8.31 22.48 0.01
N VAL A 46 -8.57 23.72 0.40
CA VAL A 46 -9.19 24.06 1.70
C VAL A 46 -10.61 23.47 1.80
N ASN A 47 -11.39 23.61 0.73
CA ASN A 47 -12.75 23.04 0.67
C ASN A 47 -12.73 21.51 0.63
N ALA A 48 -11.80 20.91 -0.12
CA ALA A 48 -11.62 19.46 -0.20
C ALA A 48 -11.34 18.83 1.17
N ARG A 49 -10.54 19.49 2.01
CA ARG A 49 -10.29 19.08 3.39
C ARG A 49 -11.57 18.99 4.20
N ALA A 50 -12.43 20.00 4.12
CA ALA A 50 -13.70 20.02 4.83
C ALA A 50 -14.68 18.95 4.32
N ILE A 51 -14.79 18.79 3.01
CA ILE A 51 -15.61 17.75 2.35
C ILE A 51 -15.14 16.35 2.80
N LEU A 52 -13.84 16.10 2.75
CA LEU A 52 -13.27 14.81 3.12
C LEU A 52 -13.53 14.47 4.60
N ILE A 53 -13.29 15.40 5.53
CA ILE A 53 -13.52 15.17 6.96
C ILE A 53 -15.00 14.87 7.21
N LYS A 54 -15.91 15.59 6.55
CA LYS A 54 -17.34 15.31 6.62
C LYS A 54 -17.65 13.90 6.13
N ALA A 55 -17.14 13.51 4.95
CA ALA A 55 -17.36 12.18 4.40
C ALA A 55 -16.81 11.06 5.31
N LEU A 56 -15.61 11.23 5.88
CA LEU A 56 -15.02 10.26 6.81
C LEU A 56 -15.79 10.12 8.12
N ARG A 57 -16.54 11.17 8.53
CA ARG A 57 -17.40 11.17 9.72
C ARG A 57 -18.74 10.50 9.48
N GLU A 58 -19.33 10.71 8.31
CA GLU A 58 -20.72 10.36 8.02
C GLU A 58 -20.87 9.03 7.25
N ALA A 59 -19.89 8.67 6.41
CA ALA A 59 -19.97 7.49 5.56
C ALA A 59 -19.29 6.26 6.19
N ASP A 60 -19.86 5.08 5.92
CA ASP A 60 -19.26 3.80 6.30
C ASP A 60 -18.45 3.24 5.15
N PHE A 61 -17.13 3.19 5.33
CA PHE A 61 -16.21 2.58 4.38
C PHE A 61 -15.95 1.08 4.67
N GLY A 62 -16.68 0.49 5.60
CA GLY A 62 -16.56 -0.93 5.98
C GLY A 62 -15.15 -1.29 6.45
N ALA A 63 -14.65 -2.44 5.99
CA ALA A 63 -13.32 -2.95 6.35
C ALA A 63 -12.15 -2.28 5.58
N ARG A 64 -12.42 -1.39 4.63
CA ARG A 64 -11.38 -0.72 3.82
C ARG A 64 -10.50 0.15 4.69
N MET A 65 -9.18 0.09 4.44
CA MET A 65 -8.24 1.00 5.11
C MET A 65 -8.44 2.43 4.57
N ARG A 66 -8.55 3.40 5.48
CA ARG A 66 -8.73 4.83 5.17
C ARG A 66 -7.41 5.54 5.37
N ILE A 67 -6.75 5.84 4.26
CA ILE A 67 -5.47 6.54 4.22
C ILE A 67 -5.76 7.95 3.69
N VAL A 68 -5.29 8.99 4.37
CA VAL A 68 -5.43 10.38 3.89
C VAL A 68 -4.07 10.84 3.39
N ARG A 69 -3.97 11.18 2.09
CA ARG A 69 -2.79 11.85 1.55
C ARG A 69 -2.93 13.35 1.77
N ILE A 70 -2.11 13.91 2.64
CA ILE A 70 -2.04 15.33 2.92
C ILE A 70 -1.20 16.06 1.86
N ASN A 71 -1.27 17.39 1.84
CA ASN A 71 -0.32 18.19 1.06
C ASN A 71 1.09 18.14 1.68
N GLY A 72 2.11 18.43 0.88
CA GLY A 72 3.49 18.49 1.37
C GLY A 72 3.70 19.60 2.40
N LEU A 73 4.61 19.38 3.36
CA LEU A 73 4.94 20.36 4.40
C LEU A 73 5.81 21.53 3.88
N ASP A 74 6.17 21.51 2.63
CA ASP A 74 6.81 22.62 1.92
C ASP A 74 5.86 23.80 1.63
N SER A 75 4.58 23.63 1.94
CA SER A 75 3.54 24.66 1.88
C SER A 75 2.72 24.70 3.17
N ASP A 76 2.07 25.84 3.44
CA ASP A 76 1.17 26.02 4.59
C ASP A 76 0.02 24.99 4.57
N LEU A 77 -0.42 24.55 3.39
CA LEU A 77 -1.49 23.60 3.22
C LEU A 77 -1.20 22.24 3.88
N GLY A 78 0.04 21.77 3.83
CA GLY A 78 0.43 20.51 4.45
C GLY A 78 0.33 20.55 5.98
N GLY A 79 0.78 21.64 6.60
CA GLY A 79 0.63 21.88 8.04
C GLY A 79 -0.84 21.99 8.46
N GLU A 80 -1.64 22.72 7.70
CA GLU A 80 -3.09 22.84 7.95
C GLU A 80 -3.82 21.50 7.80
N ASP A 81 -3.49 20.70 6.78
CA ASP A 81 -4.05 19.36 6.61
C ASP A 81 -3.71 18.46 7.81
N ALA A 82 -2.43 18.46 8.22
CA ALA A 82 -1.97 17.68 9.36
C ALA A 82 -2.74 18.04 10.64
N LEU A 83 -2.88 19.32 10.93
CA LEU A 83 -3.63 19.81 12.10
C LEU A 83 -5.13 19.45 12.02
N ALA A 84 -5.73 19.55 10.82
CA ALA A 84 -7.12 19.18 10.62
C ALA A 84 -7.35 17.68 10.80
N MET A 85 -6.42 16.83 10.31
CA MET A 85 -6.48 15.38 10.56
C MET A 85 -6.30 15.05 12.03
N ALA A 86 -5.40 15.74 12.75
CA ALA A 86 -5.23 15.57 14.18
C ALA A 86 -6.50 15.94 14.97
N ALA A 87 -7.18 17.01 14.59
CA ALA A 87 -8.46 17.40 15.19
C ALA A 87 -9.56 16.38 14.89
N ALA A 88 -9.68 15.92 13.62
CA ALA A 88 -10.67 14.92 13.22
C ALA A 88 -10.47 13.59 13.97
N LEU A 89 -9.24 13.13 14.12
CA LEU A 89 -8.89 11.95 14.93
C LEU A 89 -9.31 12.10 16.39
N LYS A 90 -9.06 13.26 16.98
CA LYS A 90 -9.48 13.57 18.35
C LYS A 90 -11.00 13.55 18.53
N ASP A 91 -11.72 13.97 17.50
CA ASP A 91 -13.20 13.94 17.43
C ASP A 91 -13.76 12.54 17.10
N GLY A 92 -12.92 11.51 17.02
CA GLY A 92 -13.34 10.12 16.78
C GLY A 92 -13.55 9.76 15.31
N VAL A 93 -13.14 10.62 14.36
CA VAL A 93 -13.16 10.27 12.93
C VAL A 93 -12.14 9.16 12.67
N LYS A 94 -12.57 8.12 12.00
CA LYS A 94 -11.72 6.96 11.71
C LYS A 94 -10.83 7.26 10.52
N ILE A 95 -9.53 7.43 10.78
CA ILE A 95 -8.43 7.51 9.81
C ILE A 95 -7.44 6.43 10.20
N ASP A 96 -7.14 5.50 9.30
CA ASP A 96 -6.26 4.36 9.60
C ASP A 96 -4.78 4.72 9.41
N ALA A 97 -4.46 5.64 8.46
CA ALA A 97 -3.11 6.16 8.24
C ALA A 97 -3.11 7.53 7.57
N VAL A 98 -1.99 8.24 7.70
CA VAL A 98 -1.72 9.48 6.94
C VAL A 98 -0.56 9.22 6.00
N LEU A 99 -0.77 9.50 4.70
CA LEU A 99 0.23 9.38 3.64
C LEU A 99 0.87 10.76 3.40
N ILE A 100 2.19 10.80 3.51
CA ILE A 100 3.00 12.00 3.36
C ILE A 100 3.61 11.98 1.96
N PRO A 101 3.35 13.01 1.11
CA PRO A 101 3.95 13.09 -0.21
C PRO A 101 5.43 13.47 -0.14
N LYS A 102 6.18 13.16 -1.20
CA LYS A 102 7.55 13.62 -1.47
C LYS A 102 8.55 13.40 -0.33
N VAL A 103 8.36 12.32 0.41
CA VAL A 103 9.26 11.96 1.52
C VAL A 103 10.66 11.70 0.97
N SER A 104 11.62 12.46 1.44
CA SER A 104 13.02 12.39 1.03
C SER A 104 13.96 11.99 2.17
N THR A 105 13.52 12.25 3.41
CA THR A 105 14.30 11.96 4.63
C THR A 105 13.38 11.49 5.77
N LYS A 106 13.97 10.88 6.78
CA LYS A 106 13.27 10.54 8.02
C LYS A 106 12.66 11.77 8.71
N SER A 107 13.31 12.94 8.60
CA SER A 107 12.84 14.18 9.21
C SER A 107 11.50 14.65 8.66
N ASP A 108 11.14 14.29 7.41
CA ASP A 108 9.84 14.60 6.84
C ASP A 108 8.72 13.85 7.57
N LEU A 109 9.01 12.61 8.00
CA LEU A 109 8.10 11.84 8.84
C LEU A 109 8.03 12.40 10.26
N ASP A 110 9.17 12.77 10.86
CA ASP A 110 9.23 13.39 12.20
C ASP A 110 8.39 14.66 12.25
N ALA A 111 8.44 15.49 11.21
CA ALA A 111 7.68 16.74 11.14
C ALA A 111 6.16 16.48 11.21
N VAL A 112 5.62 15.52 10.43
CA VAL A 112 4.19 15.15 10.51
C VAL A 112 3.87 14.43 11.81
N ALA A 113 4.77 13.57 12.29
CA ALA A 113 4.60 12.82 13.54
C ALA A 113 4.40 13.74 14.76
N ASN A 114 5.01 14.92 14.73
CA ASN A 114 4.87 15.92 15.79
C ASN A 114 3.51 16.66 15.73
N LEU A 115 2.88 16.73 14.56
CA LEU A 115 1.59 17.40 14.38
C LEU A 115 0.40 16.45 14.58
N ILE A 116 0.55 15.19 14.18
CA ILE A 116 -0.54 14.20 14.22
C ILE A 116 -0.17 13.09 15.21
N PRO A 117 -0.68 13.09 16.44
CA PRO A 117 -0.39 12.02 17.39
C PRO A 117 -1.13 10.72 17.02
N ALA A 118 -0.49 9.58 17.31
CA ALA A 118 -1.08 8.25 17.43
C ALA A 118 -1.64 7.55 16.17
N VAL A 119 -1.56 8.14 14.95
CA VAL A 119 -1.94 7.44 13.71
C VAL A 119 -0.70 6.92 12.99
N PRO A 120 -0.74 5.73 12.35
CA PRO A 120 0.32 5.25 11.47
C PRO A 120 0.61 6.24 10.34
N LEU A 121 1.88 6.33 9.94
CA LEU A 121 2.32 7.13 8.80
C LEU A 121 2.64 6.22 7.62
N TRP A 122 2.32 6.70 6.44
CA TRP A 122 2.73 6.12 5.18
C TRP A 122 3.59 7.13 4.43
N ALA A 123 4.62 6.69 3.74
CA ALA A 123 5.53 7.54 2.97
C ALA A 123 5.31 7.35 1.47
N MET A 124 5.10 8.44 0.75
CA MET A 124 5.15 8.44 -0.70
C MET A 124 6.61 8.51 -1.14
N MET A 125 7.09 7.42 -1.71
CA MET A 125 8.46 7.26 -2.20
C MET A 125 8.49 7.64 -3.68
N GLU A 126 8.86 8.88 -3.97
CA GLU A 126 8.71 9.48 -5.30
C GLU A 126 9.82 10.48 -5.65
N THR A 127 10.83 10.61 -4.78
CA THR A 127 12.01 11.46 -5.01
C THR A 127 13.27 10.62 -5.09
N ALA A 128 14.25 11.05 -5.91
CA ALA A 128 15.53 10.37 -6.01
C ALA A 128 16.26 10.30 -4.65
N LEU A 129 16.19 11.38 -3.87
CA LEU A 129 16.77 11.41 -2.53
C LEU A 129 16.05 10.43 -1.58
N GLY A 130 14.72 10.33 -1.67
CA GLY A 130 13.93 9.36 -0.90
C GLY A 130 14.34 7.91 -1.22
N MET A 131 14.60 7.59 -2.50
CA MET A 131 15.11 6.27 -2.88
C MET A 131 16.44 5.96 -2.20
N LEU A 132 17.38 6.92 -2.19
CA LEU A 132 18.68 6.76 -1.54
C LEU A 132 18.57 6.60 -0.02
N ASN A 133 17.59 7.25 0.60
CA ASN A 133 17.35 7.22 2.05
C ASN A 133 16.28 6.19 2.47
N ALA A 134 15.87 5.29 1.57
CA ALA A 134 14.74 4.38 1.81
C ALA A 134 14.85 3.56 3.10
N ALA A 135 16.07 3.12 3.47
CA ALA A 135 16.30 2.36 4.69
C ALA A 135 16.07 3.21 5.96
N ASP A 136 16.57 4.43 5.99
CA ASP A 136 16.38 5.34 7.14
C ASP A 136 14.92 5.75 7.29
N ILE A 137 14.23 5.97 6.17
CA ILE A 137 12.79 6.26 6.14
C ILE A 137 12.02 5.04 6.67
N ALA A 138 12.33 3.83 6.17
CA ALA A 138 11.67 2.59 6.60
C ALA A 138 11.90 2.26 8.08
N ALA A 139 13.02 2.68 8.66
CA ALA A 139 13.33 2.50 10.07
C ALA A 139 12.51 3.40 11.00
N HIS A 140 11.74 4.38 10.48
CA HIS A 140 10.95 5.27 11.33
C HIS A 140 9.89 4.47 12.11
N PRO A 141 9.77 4.66 13.45
CA PRO A 141 8.95 3.81 14.32
C PRO A 141 7.44 3.91 14.01
N ARG A 142 6.97 5.05 13.52
CA ARG A 142 5.56 5.25 13.15
C ARG A 142 5.26 4.95 11.69
N LEU A 143 6.26 4.65 10.86
CA LEU A 143 6.01 4.25 9.48
C LEU A 143 5.40 2.85 9.46
N GLU A 144 4.27 2.70 8.78
CA GLU A 144 3.61 1.42 8.56
C GLU A 144 3.72 0.98 7.11
N GLY A 145 3.64 1.91 6.15
CA GLY A 145 3.63 1.61 4.73
C GLY A 145 4.40 2.59 3.86
N MET A 146 4.76 2.13 2.68
CA MET A 146 5.42 2.90 1.62
C MET A 146 4.61 2.75 0.34
N VAL A 147 4.44 3.85 -0.39
CA VAL A 147 3.76 3.91 -1.69
C VAL A 147 4.75 4.39 -2.74
N MET A 148 4.89 3.64 -3.83
CA MET A 148 5.76 4.07 -4.92
C MET A 148 5.07 5.15 -5.77
N GLY A 149 5.66 6.35 -5.85
CA GLY A 149 5.20 7.45 -6.70
C GLY A 149 5.96 7.47 -8.03
N THR A 150 5.65 6.52 -8.90
CA THR A 150 6.42 6.27 -10.14
C THR A 150 6.37 7.41 -11.15
N ASN A 151 5.30 8.23 -11.15
CA ASN A 151 5.19 9.37 -12.06
C ASN A 151 6.18 10.49 -11.69
N ASP A 152 6.20 10.89 -10.42
CA ASP A 152 7.10 11.93 -9.93
C ASP A 152 8.55 11.48 -9.96
N LEU A 153 8.83 10.23 -9.60
CA LEU A 153 10.16 9.65 -9.72
C LEU A 153 10.66 9.67 -11.17
N ALA A 154 9.83 9.27 -12.14
CA ALA A 154 10.19 9.30 -13.55
C ALA A 154 10.46 10.74 -14.05
N LYS A 155 9.66 11.70 -13.59
CA LYS A 155 9.83 13.12 -13.88
C LYS A 155 11.15 13.65 -13.33
N GLU A 156 11.47 13.36 -12.06
CA GLU A 156 12.71 13.80 -11.42
C GLU A 156 13.93 13.17 -12.07
N LEU A 157 13.88 11.87 -12.40
CA LEU A 157 14.93 11.17 -13.12
C LEU A 157 15.04 11.53 -14.59
N GLN A 158 14.08 12.32 -15.14
CA GLN A 158 13.98 12.67 -16.55
C GLN A 158 14.03 11.43 -17.47
N CYS A 159 13.50 10.30 -16.99
CA CYS A 159 13.52 9.04 -17.71
C CYS A 159 12.26 8.82 -18.54
N ARG A 160 12.35 7.89 -19.50
CA ARG A 160 11.21 7.48 -20.33
C ARG A 160 10.40 6.39 -19.63
N PHE A 161 9.07 6.49 -19.74
CA PHE A 161 8.21 5.37 -19.37
C PHE A 161 8.42 4.19 -20.34
N ARG A 162 8.57 3.00 -19.80
CA ARG A 162 8.73 1.74 -20.52
C ARG A 162 7.86 0.66 -19.88
N ALA A 163 7.38 -0.28 -20.67
CA ALA A 163 6.58 -1.39 -20.17
C ALA A 163 7.34 -2.29 -19.16
N ASP A 164 8.66 -2.43 -19.34
CA ASP A 164 9.52 -3.17 -18.44
C ASP A 164 9.93 -2.38 -17.19
N ARG A 165 9.60 -1.10 -17.12
CA ARG A 165 9.96 -0.13 -16.05
C ARG A 165 11.45 -0.08 -15.73
N LEU A 166 12.32 -0.49 -16.68
CA LEU A 166 13.77 -0.56 -16.47
C LEU A 166 14.38 0.68 -15.78
N PRO A 167 14.03 1.92 -16.17
CA PRO A 167 14.59 3.11 -15.52
C PRO A 167 14.22 3.27 -14.04
N LEU A 168 13.12 2.66 -13.60
CA LEU A 168 12.58 2.78 -12.23
C LEU A 168 12.98 1.59 -11.35
N GLN A 169 13.42 0.47 -11.92
CA GLN A 169 13.64 -0.78 -11.18
C GLN A 169 14.61 -0.63 -10.01
N THR A 170 15.64 0.20 -10.15
CA THR A 170 16.58 0.44 -9.04
C THR A 170 15.86 1.09 -7.85
N GLY A 171 15.07 2.13 -8.06
CA GLY A 171 14.31 2.80 -7.00
C GLY A 171 13.27 1.87 -6.38
N LEU A 172 12.51 1.15 -7.23
CA LEU A 172 11.54 0.14 -6.78
C LEU A 172 12.22 -0.92 -5.90
N GLY A 173 13.37 -1.43 -6.32
CA GLY A 173 14.14 -2.44 -5.58
C GLY A 173 14.67 -1.92 -4.26
N LEU A 174 15.23 -0.70 -4.21
CA LEU A 174 15.73 -0.09 -2.97
C LEU A 174 14.61 0.07 -1.93
N CYS A 175 13.47 0.63 -2.33
CA CYS A 175 12.33 0.79 -1.43
C CYS A 175 11.77 -0.55 -0.97
N LEU A 176 11.69 -1.54 -1.86
CA LEU A 176 11.23 -2.88 -1.53
C LEU A 176 12.15 -3.55 -0.48
N LEU A 177 13.47 -3.52 -0.71
CA LEU A 177 14.44 -4.04 0.25
C LEU A 177 14.31 -3.36 1.61
N ALA A 178 14.19 -2.04 1.63
CA ALA A 178 14.01 -1.27 2.85
C ALA A 178 12.72 -1.65 3.58
N ALA A 179 11.58 -1.67 2.87
CA ALA A 179 10.30 -2.04 3.46
C ALA A 179 10.33 -3.44 4.07
N LYS A 180 10.86 -4.44 3.34
CA LYS A 180 10.93 -5.82 3.85
C LYS A 180 11.91 -5.98 5.01
N ALA A 181 13.04 -5.25 5.01
CA ALA A 181 14.01 -5.27 6.11
C ALA A 181 13.40 -4.77 7.44
N PHE A 182 12.50 -3.81 7.38
CA PHE A 182 11.85 -3.22 8.56
C PHE A 182 10.38 -3.69 8.75
N GLY A 183 9.92 -4.70 8.00
CA GLY A 183 8.58 -5.27 8.13
C GLY A 183 7.46 -4.30 7.80
N LYS A 184 7.68 -3.40 6.83
CA LYS A 184 6.69 -2.41 6.38
C LYS A 184 5.90 -2.92 5.18
N ILE A 185 4.66 -2.45 5.04
CA ILE A 185 3.85 -2.63 3.83
C ILE A 185 4.48 -1.81 2.71
N ILE A 186 4.50 -2.35 1.50
CA ILE A 186 4.91 -1.58 0.32
C ILE A 186 4.00 -1.88 -0.86
N VAL A 187 3.41 -0.82 -1.44
CA VAL A 187 2.54 -0.91 -2.60
C VAL A 187 3.18 -0.23 -3.81
N ASP A 188 3.04 -0.88 -4.96
CA ASP A 188 3.58 -0.40 -6.24
C ASP A 188 2.83 0.84 -6.74
N GLY A 189 3.43 1.60 -7.66
CA GLY A 189 2.91 2.84 -8.22
C GLY A 189 1.72 2.63 -9.16
N VAL A 190 1.12 3.74 -9.60
CA VAL A 190 -0.05 3.75 -10.47
C VAL A 190 0.26 3.31 -11.90
N TYR A 191 -0.75 2.75 -12.59
CA TYR A 191 -0.73 2.50 -14.02
C TYR A 191 -1.67 3.47 -14.73
N ASN A 192 -1.11 4.40 -15.51
CA ASN A 192 -1.85 5.54 -16.06
C ASN A 192 -2.82 5.17 -17.19
N ALA A 193 -2.51 4.13 -17.98
CA ALA A 193 -3.37 3.69 -19.09
C ALA A 193 -4.54 2.83 -18.58
N PHE A 194 -5.48 3.44 -17.85
CA PHE A 194 -6.56 2.73 -17.12
C PHE A 194 -7.53 1.92 -17.99
N LYS A 195 -7.45 2.02 -19.33
CA LYS A 195 -8.21 1.22 -20.30
C LYS A 195 -7.39 0.07 -20.90
N ASP A 196 -6.12 -0.05 -20.55
CA ASP A 196 -5.24 -1.11 -21.00
C ASP A 196 -5.12 -2.18 -19.92
N ASP A 197 -6.05 -3.12 -19.94
CA ASP A 197 -6.13 -4.21 -18.96
C ASP A 197 -4.93 -5.15 -19.05
N ALA A 198 -4.43 -5.41 -20.27
CA ALA A 198 -3.29 -6.29 -20.49
C ALA A 198 -1.99 -5.69 -19.93
N GLY A 199 -1.74 -4.39 -20.17
CA GLY A 199 -0.61 -3.68 -19.62
C GLY A 199 -0.68 -3.56 -18.09
N LEU A 200 -1.87 -3.27 -17.55
CA LEU A 200 -2.08 -3.24 -16.10
C LEU A 200 -1.75 -4.60 -15.47
N LYS A 201 -2.28 -5.68 -16.08
CA LYS A 201 -2.01 -7.05 -15.56
C LYS A 201 -0.51 -7.36 -15.58
N ALA A 202 0.18 -7.05 -16.67
CA ALA A 202 1.62 -7.30 -16.79
C ALA A 202 2.42 -6.51 -15.72
N GLU A 203 2.03 -5.26 -15.44
CA GLU A 203 2.69 -4.46 -14.41
C GLU A 203 2.35 -4.95 -12.99
N CYS A 204 1.12 -5.42 -12.75
CA CYS A 204 0.75 -6.06 -11.49
C CYS A 204 1.53 -7.36 -11.26
N ASP A 205 1.64 -8.20 -12.28
CA ASP A 205 2.41 -9.46 -12.21
C ASP A 205 3.89 -9.16 -11.90
N GLN A 206 4.50 -8.17 -12.59
CA GLN A 206 5.88 -7.74 -12.29
C GLN A 206 6.03 -7.24 -10.86
N GLY A 207 5.11 -6.41 -10.38
CA GLY A 207 5.14 -5.90 -9.00
C GLY A 207 5.03 -7.05 -7.99
N ARG A 208 4.14 -8.01 -8.22
CA ARG A 208 4.01 -9.20 -7.39
C ARG A 208 5.29 -10.05 -7.40
N ASP A 209 5.87 -10.29 -8.57
CA ASP A 209 7.10 -11.08 -8.73
C ASP A 209 8.28 -10.42 -8.01
N MET A 210 8.32 -9.08 -7.97
CA MET A 210 9.30 -8.33 -7.19
C MET A 210 9.06 -8.46 -5.68
N GLY A 211 7.83 -8.69 -5.21
CA GLY A 211 7.47 -8.84 -3.81
C GLY A 211 6.68 -7.68 -3.20
N PHE A 212 6.08 -6.82 -4.01
CA PHE A 212 5.13 -5.81 -3.54
C PHE A 212 3.88 -6.45 -2.94
N ASP A 213 3.27 -5.80 -1.97
CA ASP A 213 2.08 -6.29 -1.28
C ASP A 213 0.79 -6.00 -2.06
N GLY A 214 0.84 -5.02 -2.96
CA GLY A 214 -0.25 -4.57 -3.83
C GLY A 214 0.16 -3.42 -4.74
N LYS A 215 -0.82 -2.70 -5.25
CA LYS A 215 -0.64 -1.60 -6.20
C LYS A 215 -1.60 -0.46 -5.94
N THR A 216 -1.14 0.78 -6.12
CA THR A 216 -2.01 1.94 -6.17
C THR A 216 -2.73 2.04 -7.51
N LEU A 217 -3.99 2.47 -7.48
CA LEU A 217 -4.91 2.51 -8.62
C LEU A 217 -5.56 3.88 -8.73
N ILE A 218 -5.86 4.30 -9.95
CA ILE A 218 -6.48 5.60 -10.24
C ILE A 218 -7.92 5.50 -10.80
N HIS A 219 -8.37 4.27 -11.08
CA HIS A 219 -9.71 4.06 -11.63
C HIS A 219 -10.33 2.76 -11.12
N PRO A 220 -11.64 2.72 -10.79
CA PRO A 220 -12.31 1.51 -10.29
C PRO A 220 -12.22 0.28 -11.23
N ALA A 221 -12.14 0.48 -12.55
CA ALA A 221 -11.97 -0.63 -13.51
C ALA A 221 -10.68 -1.43 -13.30
N GLN A 222 -9.68 -0.88 -12.62
CA GLN A 222 -8.41 -1.55 -12.33
C GLN A 222 -8.48 -2.51 -11.14
N LEU A 223 -9.55 -2.44 -10.33
CA LEU A 223 -9.64 -3.15 -9.04
C LEU A 223 -9.60 -4.66 -9.20
N GLU A 224 -10.37 -5.21 -10.11
CA GLU A 224 -10.48 -6.66 -10.30
C GLU A 224 -9.12 -7.27 -10.69
N ILE A 225 -8.42 -6.63 -11.63
CA ILE A 225 -7.11 -7.08 -12.11
C ILE A 225 -6.07 -7.04 -10.98
N ALA A 226 -6.00 -5.93 -10.24
CA ALA A 226 -5.06 -5.81 -9.12
C ALA A 226 -5.38 -6.79 -7.99
N ASN A 227 -6.64 -6.92 -7.61
CA ASN A 227 -7.08 -7.88 -6.59
C ASN A 227 -6.72 -9.32 -6.97
N ALA A 228 -6.94 -9.70 -8.23
CA ALA A 228 -6.59 -11.04 -8.73
C ALA A 228 -5.08 -11.26 -8.75
N ALA A 229 -4.32 -10.29 -9.28
CA ALA A 229 -2.87 -10.40 -9.41
C ALA A 229 -2.17 -10.55 -8.06
N PHE A 230 -2.55 -9.78 -7.04
CA PHE A 230 -1.91 -9.79 -5.73
C PHE A 230 -2.54 -10.76 -4.71
N ALA A 231 -3.60 -11.50 -5.08
CA ALA A 231 -4.14 -12.57 -4.25
C ALA A 231 -3.32 -13.86 -4.42
N PRO A 232 -3.20 -14.71 -3.38
CA PRO A 232 -2.73 -16.07 -3.56
C PRO A 232 -3.68 -16.85 -4.48
N SER A 233 -3.13 -17.58 -5.44
CA SER A 233 -3.90 -18.51 -6.28
C SER A 233 -4.34 -19.75 -5.49
N GLU A 234 -5.37 -20.43 -5.96
CA GLU A 234 -5.81 -21.72 -5.37
C GLU A 234 -4.69 -22.75 -5.35
N ALA A 235 -3.85 -22.78 -6.38
CA ALA A 235 -2.69 -23.68 -6.46
C ALA A 235 -1.64 -23.34 -5.37
N GLU A 236 -1.38 -22.07 -5.09
CA GLU A 236 -0.47 -21.66 -4.04
C GLU A 236 -1.03 -21.99 -2.65
N ILE A 237 -2.33 -21.81 -2.46
CA ILE A 237 -3.02 -22.16 -1.21
C ILE A 237 -2.98 -23.69 -0.97
N ASP A 238 -3.26 -24.49 -2.01
CA ASP A 238 -3.18 -25.95 -1.92
C ASP A 238 -1.75 -26.41 -1.61
N LEU A 239 -0.76 -25.89 -2.33
CA LEU A 239 0.64 -26.20 -2.09
C LEU A 239 1.07 -25.83 -0.66
N ALA A 240 0.67 -24.67 -0.18
CA ALA A 240 0.96 -24.22 1.19
C ALA A 240 0.41 -25.20 2.25
N ARG A 241 -0.83 -25.65 2.07
CA ARG A 241 -1.45 -26.66 2.97
C ARG A 241 -0.70 -27.99 2.94
N ARG A 242 -0.35 -28.48 1.76
CA ARG A 242 0.39 -29.75 1.61
C ARG A 242 1.80 -29.66 2.20
N GLN A 243 2.49 -28.52 2.02
CA GLN A 243 3.81 -28.30 2.59
C GLN A 243 3.78 -28.32 4.11
N ILE A 244 2.82 -27.63 4.73
CA ILE A 244 2.67 -27.61 6.19
C ILE A 244 2.37 -29.02 6.71
N ALA A 245 1.41 -29.73 6.13
CA ALA A 245 1.04 -31.07 6.57
C ALA A 245 2.20 -32.07 6.44
N ALA A 246 2.93 -32.03 5.33
CA ALA A 246 4.08 -32.92 5.11
C ALA A 246 5.22 -32.63 6.09
N PHE A 247 5.49 -31.36 6.36
CA PHE A 247 6.55 -30.95 7.30
C PHE A 247 6.22 -31.31 8.74
N ASP A 248 4.97 -31.10 9.18
CA ASP A 248 4.51 -31.48 10.52
C ASP A 248 4.62 -33.01 10.73
N ALA A 249 4.26 -33.81 9.70
CA ALA A 249 4.45 -35.26 9.74
C ALA A 249 5.93 -35.68 9.80
N ALA A 250 6.80 -35.03 9.02
CA ALA A 250 8.25 -35.27 9.08
C ALA A 250 8.84 -34.94 10.44
N GLN A 251 8.46 -33.79 11.03
CA GLN A 251 8.89 -33.44 12.38
C GLN A 251 8.44 -34.46 13.44
N ALA A 252 7.19 -34.93 13.36
CA ALA A 252 6.70 -35.96 14.25
C ALA A 252 7.48 -37.29 14.13
N ALA A 253 8.06 -37.57 12.96
CA ALA A 253 8.95 -38.70 12.69
C ALA A 253 10.44 -38.44 13.01
N GLY A 254 10.77 -37.26 13.60
CA GLY A 254 12.15 -36.87 13.94
C GLY A 254 13.00 -36.44 12.74
N GLN A 255 12.35 -36.09 11.61
CA GLN A 255 13.02 -35.61 10.42
C GLN A 255 13.02 -34.08 10.35
N GLY A 256 14.12 -33.47 9.88
CA GLY A 256 14.25 -32.01 9.75
C GLY A 256 13.69 -31.43 8.46
N VAL A 257 13.33 -32.27 7.48
CA VAL A 257 12.87 -31.87 6.15
C VAL A 257 11.73 -32.79 5.68
N ALA A 258 10.86 -32.28 4.83
CA ALA A 258 9.85 -33.06 4.13
C ALA A 258 10.07 -33.00 2.61
N VAL A 259 9.33 -33.79 1.83
CA VAL A 259 9.33 -33.74 0.38
C VAL A 259 7.90 -33.58 -0.13
N VAL A 260 7.66 -32.54 -0.94
CA VAL A 260 6.37 -32.29 -1.60
C VAL A 260 6.64 -32.08 -3.10
N ASP A 261 5.94 -32.79 -3.97
CA ASP A 261 6.09 -32.71 -5.43
C ASP A 261 7.56 -32.87 -5.89
N GLY A 262 8.34 -33.72 -5.22
CA GLY A 262 9.75 -33.96 -5.52
C GLY A 262 10.72 -32.86 -5.08
N LYS A 263 10.24 -31.87 -4.32
CA LYS A 263 11.05 -30.76 -3.82
C LYS A 263 11.20 -30.84 -2.30
N ILE A 264 12.38 -30.50 -1.80
CA ILE A 264 12.66 -30.43 -0.37
C ILE A 264 11.88 -29.25 0.23
N VAL A 265 11.23 -29.51 1.37
CA VAL A 265 10.49 -28.51 2.18
C VAL A 265 11.16 -28.40 3.53
N GLU A 266 11.63 -27.22 3.83
CA GLU A 266 12.32 -26.83 5.07
C GLU A 266 11.52 -25.76 5.81
N ASN A 267 11.93 -25.42 7.02
CA ASN A 267 11.23 -24.44 7.85
C ASN A 267 10.97 -23.08 7.16
N LEU A 268 11.89 -22.60 6.31
CA LEU A 268 11.69 -21.37 5.55
C LEU A 268 10.47 -21.44 4.62
N HIS A 269 10.22 -22.61 4.01
CA HIS A 269 9.05 -22.84 3.16
C HIS A 269 7.76 -22.84 3.98
N ILE A 270 7.81 -23.33 5.22
CA ILE A 270 6.65 -23.34 6.13
C ILE A 270 6.29 -21.91 6.58
N VAL A 271 7.28 -21.08 6.85
CA VAL A 271 7.02 -19.65 7.15
C VAL A 271 6.29 -18.99 5.98
N THR A 272 6.76 -19.19 4.74
CA THR A 272 6.11 -18.68 3.53
C THR A 272 4.71 -19.26 3.33
N ALA A 273 4.55 -20.58 3.50
CA ALA A 273 3.26 -21.25 3.37
C ALA A 273 2.21 -20.70 4.36
N ARG A 274 2.60 -20.47 5.61
CA ARG A 274 1.71 -19.86 6.61
C ARG A 274 1.34 -18.42 6.25
N GLN A 275 2.26 -17.64 5.67
CA GLN A 275 1.96 -16.28 5.18
C GLN A 275 0.94 -16.30 4.04
N VAL A 276 1.06 -17.25 3.10
CA VAL A 276 0.11 -17.43 1.99
C VAL A 276 -1.30 -17.72 2.55
N LEU A 277 -1.42 -18.66 3.50
CA LEU A 277 -2.72 -18.98 4.10
C LEU A 277 -3.30 -17.82 4.90
N ALA A 278 -2.50 -17.14 5.70
CA ALA A 278 -2.94 -15.97 6.47
C ALA A 278 -3.43 -14.84 5.55
N LYS A 279 -2.74 -14.61 4.40
CA LYS A 279 -3.18 -13.64 3.40
C LYS A 279 -4.51 -14.05 2.76
N ALA A 280 -4.68 -15.33 2.42
CA ALA A 280 -5.94 -15.84 1.87
C ALA A 280 -7.11 -15.70 2.85
N GLU A 281 -6.91 -16.02 4.13
CA GLU A 281 -7.91 -15.86 5.19
C GLU A 281 -8.29 -14.38 5.39
N ALA A 282 -7.30 -13.48 5.43
CA ALA A 282 -7.54 -12.05 5.56
C ALA A 282 -8.33 -11.47 4.38
N ILE A 283 -8.07 -11.96 3.15
CA ILE A 283 -8.84 -11.58 1.95
C ILE A 283 -10.29 -12.08 2.06
N ALA A 284 -10.51 -13.33 2.49
CA ALA A 284 -11.84 -13.89 2.66
C ALA A 284 -12.66 -13.11 3.70
N ALA A 285 -12.02 -12.65 4.79
CA ALA A 285 -12.65 -11.84 5.82
C ALA A 285 -13.06 -10.43 5.36
N LEU A 286 -12.45 -9.89 4.28
CA LEU A 286 -12.90 -8.61 3.70
C LEU A 286 -14.15 -8.75 2.83
N ALA A 287 -14.44 -9.96 2.34
CA ALA A 287 -15.57 -10.24 1.46
C ALA A 287 -16.85 -10.63 2.24
N SER A 288 -16.74 -10.92 3.53
CA SER A 288 -17.83 -11.21 4.45
C SER A 288 -18.36 -9.96 5.13
#